data_ce91bc670bcd3e24fb194def2e4b45eb
#
_entry.id   ce91bc670bcd3e24fb194def2e4b45eb
#
_cell.length_a   1.000
_cell.length_b   1.000
_cell.length_c   1.000
_cell.angle_alpha   90.00
_cell.angle_beta   90.00
_cell.angle_gamma   90.00
#
_symmetry.space_group_name_H-M   'P 1'
#
loop_
_entity.id
_entity.type
_entity.pdbx_description
1 polymer ?
#
loop_
_entity_poly.entity_id
_entity_poly.type
_entity_poly.pdbx_seq_one_letter_code
_entity_poly.pdbx_strand_id
1 'polypeptide(L)'
;VINETGVLPPTVYPSDKRRVVLMLLGALAFVALGVGLLIWHGSVKAVIGGVLAVPFFGACAVLYGIRLVKGRPELIIDQAGVEHAQLGRIAWQEIAGLRIREMTVRSAKQRFIELLLHDPAGYLARAPRLVKMTASGNRGLGFGPANISANTLPVGSEEVIAAMLRHQPQLAVYR
;
A
#
# COMPACT_ATOMS: atom_id res chain seq x y z
N VAL A 1 -4.21 21.27 -16.82
CA VAL A 1 -4.01 22.71 -16.55
C VAL A 1 -2.56 22.87 -16.13
N ILE A 2 -1.76 23.53 -16.94
CA ILE A 2 -0.34 23.82 -16.67
C ILE A 2 -0.33 25.06 -15.77
N ASN A 3 0.44 25.03 -14.68
CA ASN A 3 0.63 26.21 -13.82
C ASN A 3 1.38 27.33 -14.60
N GLU A 4 1.31 28.57 -14.11
CA GLU A 4 2.01 29.75 -14.68
C GLU A 4 3.52 29.52 -14.89
N THR A 5 4.12 28.54 -14.20
CA THR A 5 5.53 28.12 -14.35
C THR A 5 5.76 27.02 -15.38
N GLY A 6 4.75 26.61 -16.17
CA GLY A 6 4.87 25.50 -17.13
C GLY A 6 5.00 24.11 -16.50
N VAL A 7 4.81 24.00 -15.20
CA VAL A 7 5.01 22.79 -14.39
C VAL A 7 3.69 22.07 -14.21
N LEU A 8 3.64 20.77 -14.50
CA LEU A 8 2.46 19.94 -14.22
C LEU A 8 2.27 19.84 -12.69
N PRO A 9 1.06 20.12 -12.17
CA PRO A 9 0.78 19.97 -10.76
C PRO A 9 0.91 18.49 -10.32
N PRO A 10 1.34 18.22 -9.09
CA PRO A 10 1.41 16.86 -8.59
C PRO A 10 0.02 16.22 -8.56
N THR A 11 -0.07 14.98 -9.02
CA THR A 11 -1.28 14.18 -8.90
C THR A 11 -1.23 13.42 -7.58
N VAL A 12 -2.20 13.71 -6.69
CA VAL A 12 -2.23 13.15 -5.32
C VAL A 12 -3.44 12.24 -5.17
N TYR A 13 -3.21 10.99 -4.85
CA TYR A 13 -4.25 10.01 -4.54
C TYR A 13 -4.32 9.79 -3.02
N PRO A 14 -5.42 10.19 -2.37
CA PRO A 14 -5.58 9.98 -0.93
C PRO A 14 -5.75 8.50 -0.61
N SER A 15 -5.40 8.11 0.62
CA SER A 15 -5.75 6.78 1.12
C SER A 15 -7.26 6.65 1.29
N ASP A 16 -7.81 5.47 1.03
CA ASP A 16 -9.23 5.19 1.25
C ASP A 16 -9.56 5.22 2.75
N LYS A 17 -9.96 6.41 3.24
CA LYS A 17 -10.32 6.64 4.65
C LYS A 17 -11.43 5.71 5.12
N ARG A 18 -12.40 5.39 4.26
CA ARG A 18 -13.52 4.50 4.59
C ARG A 18 -13.02 3.11 4.96
N ARG A 19 -12.08 2.58 4.18
CA ARG A 19 -11.47 1.27 4.44
C ARG A 19 -10.65 1.29 5.73
N VAL A 20 -9.87 2.35 5.98
CA VAL A 20 -9.10 2.49 7.22
C VAL A 20 -10.03 2.55 8.43
N VAL A 21 -11.13 3.30 8.36
CA VAL A 21 -12.14 3.36 9.43
C VAL A 21 -12.78 1.99 9.66
N LEU A 22 -13.17 1.26 8.62
CA LEU A 22 -13.75 -0.09 8.76
C LEU A 22 -12.77 -1.05 9.42
N MET A 23 -11.48 -1.01 9.07
CA MET A 23 -10.45 -1.83 9.69
C MET A 23 -10.23 -1.46 11.16
N LEU A 24 -10.26 -0.16 11.49
CA LEU A 24 -10.18 0.33 12.87
C LEU A 24 -11.37 -0.17 13.70
N LEU A 25 -12.59 -0.03 13.19
CA LEU A 25 -13.79 -0.51 13.88
C LEU A 25 -13.76 -2.02 14.07
N GLY A 26 -13.32 -2.78 13.06
CA GLY A 26 -13.12 -4.23 13.17
C GLY A 26 -12.11 -4.59 14.26
N ALA A 27 -10.97 -3.91 14.30
CA ALA A 27 -9.95 -4.14 15.34
C ALA A 27 -10.49 -3.84 16.74
N LEU A 28 -11.21 -2.73 16.92
CA LEU A 28 -11.83 -2.37 18.20
C LEU A 28 -12.91 -3.39 18.63
N ALA A 29 -13.70 -3.91 17.71
CA ALA A 29 -14.67 -4.95 17.99
C ALA A 29 -13.98 -6.24 18.49
N PHE A 30 -12.87 -6.65 17.88
CA PHE A 30 -12.09 -7.79 18.34
C PHE A 30 -11.43 -7.55 19.70
N VAL A 31 -10.98 -6.33 20.00
CA VAL A 31 -10.50 -5.96 21.35
C VAL A 31 -11.64 -6.12 22.36
N ALA A 32 -12.83 -5.60 22.08
CA ALA A 32 -13.99 -5.71 22.96
C ALA A 32 -14.39 -7.18 23.21
N LEU A 33 -14.40 -8.00 22.16
CA LEU A 33 -14.64 -9.45 22.28
C LEU A 33 -13.57 -10.14 23.13
N GLY A 34 -12.28 -9.81 22.92
CA GLY A 34 -11.16 -10.35 23.69
C GLY A 34 -11.28 -10.00 25.18
N VAL A 35 -11.62 -8.75 25.50
CA VAL A 35 -11.89 -8.32 26.89
C VAL A 35 -13.10 -9.07 27.46
N GLY A 36 -14.17 -9.23 26.69
CA GLY A 36 -15.33 -10.01 27.10
C GLY A 36 -14.99 -11.46 27.46
N LEU A 37 -14.14 -12.12 26.66
CA LEU A 37 -13.66 -13.48 26.94
C LEU A 37 -12.83 -13.54 28.24
N LEU A 38 -12.06 -12.50 28.55
CA LEU A 38 -11.28 -12.43 29.80
C LEU A 38 -12.17 -12.24 31.04
N ILE A 39 -13.26 -11.45 30.91
CA ILE A 39 -14.18 -11.17 32.00
C ILE A 39 -15.07 -12.38 32.31
N TRP A 40 -15.52 -13.10 31.25
CA TRP A 40 -16.48 -14.20 31.41
C TRP A 40 -15.89 -15.48 32.02
N HIS A 41 -14.57 -15.64 32.08
CA HIS A 41 -13.87 -16.78 32.76
C HIS A 41 -14.39 -18.18 32.33
N GLY A 42 -14.95 -18.34 31.13
CA GLY A 42 -15.71 -19.56 30.78
C GLY A 42 -14.85 -20.81 30.54
N SER A 43 -13.65 -20.66 30.00
CA SER A 43 -12.71 -21.78 29.74
C SER A 43 -11.28 -21.28 29.57
N VAL A 44 -10.30 -22.15 29.85
CA VAL A 44 -8.87 -21.85 29.61
C VAL A 44 -8.59 -21.40 28.18
N LYS A 45 -9.27 -22.03 27.20
CA LYS A 45 -9.14 -21.65 25.79
C LYS A 45 -9.64 -20.22 25.52
N ALA A 46 -10.75 -19.82 26.18
CA ALA A 46 -11.29 -18.46 26.05
C ALA A 46 -10.34 -17.42 26.66
N VAL A 47 -9.75 -17.71 27.80
CA VAL A 47 -8.75 -16.83 28.45
C VAL A 47 -7.51 -16.67 27.55
N ILE A 48 -6.95 -17.77 27.04
CA ILE A 48 -5.80 -17.72 26.12
C ILE A 48 -6.15 -16.90 24.87
N GLY A 49 -7.33 -17.12 24.29
CA GLY A 49 -7.82 -16.35 23.13
C GLY A 49 -7.90 -14.86 23.42
N GLY A 50 -8.44 -14.45 24.59
CA GLY A 50 -8.53 -13.05 25.00
C GLY A 50 -7.16 -12.41 25.24
N VAL A 51 -6.25 -13.11 25.93
CA VAL A 51 -4.87 -12.64 26.20
C VAL A 51 -4.09 -12.38 24.91
N LEU A 52 -4.30 -13.18 23.88
CA LEU A 52 -3.65 -12.99 22.58
C LEU A 52 -4.36 -11.94 21.71
N ALA A 53 -5.70 -11.94 21.72
CA ALA A 53 -6.50 -11.05 20.87
C ALA A 53 -6.35 -9.57 21.27
N VAL A 54 -6.40 -9.27 22.58
CA VAL A 54 -6.35 -7.88 23.06
C VAL A 54 -5.07 -7.14 22.63
N PRO A 55 -3.85 -7.64 22.86
CA PRO A 55 -2.64 -6.94 22.46
C PRO A 55 -2.49 -6.89 20.93
N PHE A 56 -2.84 -7.97 20.21
CA PHE A 56 -2.73 -8.01 18.77
C PHE A 56 -3.67 -7.01 18.09
N PHE A 57 -4.97 -7.07 18.38
CA PHE A 57 -5.94 -6.15 17.77
C PHE A 57 -5.83 -4.75 18.35
N GLY A 58 -5.38 -4.58 19.59
CA GLY A 58 -5.03 -3.30 20.17
C GLY A 58 -3.91 -2.61 19.41
N ALA A 59 -2.83 -3.32 19.10
CA ALA A 59 -1.75 -2.80 18.23
C ALA A 59 -2.27 -2.43 16.84
N CYS A 60 -3.12 -3.27 16.24
CA CYS A 60 -3.76 -2.97 14.95
C CYS A 60 -4.62 -1.69 15.03
N ALA A 61 -5.41 -1.52 16.09
CA ALA A 61 -6.25 -0.34 16.28
C ALA A 61 -5.39 0.95 16.39
N VAL A 62 -4.29 0.90 17.15
CA VAL A 62 -3.35 2.01 17.25
C VAL A 62 -2.74 2.36 15.89
N LEU A 63 -2.29 1.36 15.12
CA LEU A 63 -1.71 1.58 13.80
C LEU A 63 -2.71 2.21 12.82
N TYR A 64 -3.97 1.72 12.78
CA TYR A 64 -5.01 2.28 11.93
C TYR A 64 -5.42 3.68 12.42
N GLY A 65 -5.47 3.93 13.72
CA GLY A 65 -5.72 5.25 14.31
C GLY A 65 -4.65 6.27 13.90
N ILE A 66 -3.37 5.92 14.02
CA ILE A 66 -2.25 6.75 13.57
C ILE A 66 -2.35 7.02 12.06
N ARG A 67 -2.69 6.01 11.25
CA ARG A 67 -2.85 6.17 9.79
C ARG A 67 -3.99 7.13 9.45
N LEU A 68 -5.10 7.04 10.18
CA LEU A 68 -6.26 7.91 9.99
C LEU A 68 -5.93 9.37 10.32
N VAL A 69 -5.24 9.61 11.44
CA VAL A 69 -4.85 10.95 11.91
C VAL A 69 -3.78 11.58 11.01
N LYS A 70 -2.76 10.81 10.63
CA LYS A 70 -1.66 11.33 9.78
C LYS A 70 -2.09 11.69 8.36
N GLY A 71 -3.19 11.12 7.86
CA GLY A 71 -3.81 11.48 6.57
C GLY A 71 -2.87 11.47 5.36
N ARG A 72 -1.77 10.70 5.41
CA ARG A 72 -0.80 10.66 4.32
C ARG A 72 -1.42 10.12 3.05
N PRO A 73 -1.18 10.76 1.90
CA PRO A 73 -1.62 10.23 0.62
C PRO A 73 -1.01 8.86 0.38
N GLU A 74 -1.76 8.00 -0.29
CA GLU A 74 -1.29 6.66 -0.66
C GLU A 74 -0.27 6.73 -1.80
N LEU A 75 -0.51 7.65 -2.76
CA LEU A 75 0.33 7.83 -3.94
C LEU A 75 0.38 9.30 -4.33
N ILE A 76 1.60 9.79 -4.60
CA ILE A 76 1.88 11.11 -5.19
C ILE A 76 2.70 10.88 -6.45
N ILE A 77 2.29 11.50 -7.55
CA ILE A 77 3.00 11.50 -8.82
C ILE A 77 3.34 12.96 -9.13
N ASP A 78 4.62 13.26 -9.17
CA ASP A 78 5.13 14.60 -9.43
C ASP A 78 6.23 14.59 -10.50
N GLN A 79 6.86 15.73 -10.76
CA GLN A 79 7.93 15.83 -11.75
C GLN A 79 9.21 15.08 -11.37
N ALA A 80 9.46 14.84 -10.11
CA ALA A 80 10.66 14.16 -9.65
C ALA A 80 10.49 12.64 -9.61
N GLY A 81 9.25 12.14 -9.58
CA GLY A 81 9.01 10.70 -9.53
C GLY A 81 7.67 10.32 -8.93
N VAL A 82 7.64 9.12 -8.39
CA VAL A 82 6.50 8.50 -7.74
C VAL A 82 6.81 8.30 -6.26
N GLU A 83 5.94 8.81 -5.38
CA GLU A 83 6.03 8.56 -3.94
C GLU A 83 4.81 7.77 -3.49
N HIS A 84 5.04 6.58 -2.94
CA HIS A 84 3.98 5.71 -2.44
C HIS A 84 4.20 5.42 -0.95
N ALA A 85 3.12 5.41 -0.17
CA ALA A 85 3.16 5.29 1.29
C ALA A 85 3.98 4.09 1.80
N GLN A 86 3.99 2.97 1.06
CA GLN A 86 4.71 1.75 1.43
C GLN A 86 6.06 1.62 0.72
N LEU A 87 6.20 2.10 -0.53
CA LEU A 87 7.40 1.95 -1.34
C LEU A 87 8.43 3.06 -1.10
N GLY A 88 7.99 4.19 -0.54
CA GLY A 88 8.79 5.41 -0.47
C GLY A 88 8.84 6.13 -1.81
N ARG A 89 9.84 7.00 -1.98
CA ARG A 89 10.03 7.77 -3.20
C ARG A 89 10.93 7.03 -4.19
N ILE A 90 10.50 7.00 -5.45
CA ILE A 90 11.22 6.41 -6.58
C ILE A 90 11.27 7.47 -7.67
N ALA A 91 12.47 7.90 -8.07
CA ALA A 91 12.65 8.92 -9.09
C ALA A 91 12.38 8.35 -10.50
N TRP A 92 11.95 9.21 -11.44
CA TRP A 92 11.68 8.77 -12.81
C TRP A 92 12.88 8.10 -13.47
N GLN A 93 14.10 8.59 -13.18
CA GLN A 93 15.35 8.05 -13.73
C GLN A 93 15.63 6.60 -13.25
N GLU A 94 14.98 6.16 -12.19
CA GLU A 94 15.12 4.80 -11.67
C GLU A 94 14.12 3.83 -12.31
N ILE A 95 13.08 4.35 -12.97
CA ILE A 95 11.99 3.57 -13.56
C ILE A 95 12.29 3.30 -15.02
N ALA A 96 12.51 2.03 -15.37
CA ALA A 96 12.71 1.57 -16.74
C ALA A 96 11.39 1.43 -17.50
N GLY A 97 10.27 1.21 -16.80
CA GLY A 97 8.95 1.05 -17.39
C GLY A 97 7.91 0.64 -16.38
N LEU A 98 6.68 0.50 -16.86
CA LEU A 98 5.52 0.07 -16.09
C LEU A 98 5.03 -1.28 -16.62
N ARG A 99 4.64 -2.18 -15.75
CA ARG A 99 4.00 -3.44 -16.12
C ARG A 99 2.69 -3.60 -15.38
N ILE A 100 1.62 -3.92 -16.11
CA ILE A 100 0.34 -4.28 -15.50
C ILE A 100 0.35 -5.78 -15.25
N ARG A 101 0.09 -6.19 -14.00
CA ARG A 101 -0.07 -7.59 -13.64
C ARG A 101 -1.42 -7.83 -13.01
N GLU A 102 -2.06 -8.87 -13.47
CA GLU A 102 -3.30 -9.38 -12.84
C GLU A 102 -2.97 -10.67 -12.08
N MET A 103 -3.40 -10.72 -10.84
CA MET A 103 -3.34 -11.93 -10.03
C MET A 103 -4.75 -12.27 -9.57
N THR A 104 -5.15 -13.52 -9.76
CA THR A 104 -6.43 -14.02 -9.22
C THR A 104 -6.17 -14.69 -7.89
N VAL A 105 -6.73 -14.13 -6.82
CA VAL A 105 -6.66 -14.71 -5.48
C VAL A 105 -8.08 -15.05 -5.04
N ARG A 106 -8.37 -16.34 -4.86
CA ARG A 106 -9.69 -16.82 -4.42
C ARG A 106 -10.87 -16.21 -5.20
N SER A 107 -10.80 -16.25 -6.54
CA SER A 107 -11.81 -15.68 -7.46
C SER A 107 -11.87 -14.15 -7.53
N ALA A 108 -11.06 -13.41 -6.78
CA ALA A 108 -10.93 -11.97 -6.87
C ALA A 108 -9.73 -11.61 -7.77
N LYS A 109 -9.99 -10.87 -8.85
CA LYS A 109 -8.93 -10.31 -9.70
C LYS A 109 -8.31 -9.12 -8.99
N GLN A 110 -7.02 -9.17 -8.76
CA GLN A 110 -6.23 -8.06 -8.22
C GLN A 110 -5.29 -7.54 -9.29
N ARG A 111 -5.29 -6.24 -9.50
CA ARG A 111 -4.39 -5.56 -10.43
C ARG A 111 -3.27 -4.87 -9.68
N PHE A 112 -2.07 -5.08 -10.16
CA PHE A 112 -0.86 -4.45 -9.66
C PHE A 112 -0.18 -3.67 -10.80
N ILE A 113 0.31 -2.49 -10.45
CA ILE A 113 1.22 -1.72 -11.31
C ILE A 113 2.61 -1.98 -10.77
N GLU A 114 3.38 -2.75 -11.50
CA GLU A 114 4.79 -3.02 -11.20
C GLU A 114 5.65 -1.93 -11.84
N LEU A 115 6.44 -1.26 -11.02
CA LEU A 115 7.46 -0.33 -11.49
C LEU A 115 8.71 -1.14 -11.80
N LEU A 116 9.06 -1.26 -13.08
CA LEU A 116 10.30 -1.89 -13.52
C LEU A 116 11.44 -0.93 -13.26
N LEU A 117 12.41 -1.35 -12.45
CA LEU A 117 13.52 -0.49 -12.03
C LEU A 117 14.78 -0.85 -12.81
N HIS A 118 15.60 0.16 -13.14
CA HIS A 118 16.92 -0.03 -13.73
C HIS A 118 17.88 -0.74 -12.76
N ASP A 119 17.83 -0.38 -11.48
CA ASP A 119 18.61 -1.02 -10.41
C ASP A 119 17.71 -1.46 -9.25
N PRO A 120 17.10 -2.67 -9.31
CA PRO A 120 16.28 -3.20 -8.24
C PRO A 120 17.07 -3.42 -6.93
N ALA A 121 18.38 -3.73 -7.01
CA ALA A 121 19.19 -3.99 -5.84
C ALA A 121 19.51 -2.69 -5.08
N GLY A 122 19.90 -1.64 -5.78
CA GLY A 122 20.12 -0.31 -5.20
C GLY A 122 18.85 0.26 -4.59
N TYR A 123 17.69 0.06 -5.23
CA TYR A 123 16.40 0.43 -4.63
C TYR A 123 16.15 -0.35 -3.32
N LEU A 124 16.33 -1.67 -3.31
CA LEU A 124 16.12 -2.49 -2.12
C LEU A 124 17.04 -2.09 -0.97
N ALA A 125 18.29 -1.67 -1.25
CA ALA A 125 19.23 -1.24 -0.22
C ALA A 125 18.68 -0.09 0.64
N ARG A 126 17.94 0.86 0.04
CA ARG A 126 17.36 2.05 0.68
C ARG A 126 15.86 1.97 0.95
N ALA A 127 15.18 0.95 0.42
CA ALA A 127 13.73 0.78 0.55
C ALA A 127 13.28 0.64 2.01
N PRO A 128 12.03 1.00 2.33
CA PRO A 128 11.45 0.79 3.65
C PRO A 128 11.54 -0.67 4.10
N ARG A 129 11.62 -0.91 5.41
CA ARG A 129 11.77 -2.26 5.98
C ARG A 129 10.72 -3.25 5.48
N LEU A 130 9.47 -2.81 5.33
CA LEU A 130 8.38 -3.65 4.83
C LEU A 130 8.66 -4.19 3.43
N VAL A 131 9.16 -3.34 2.52
CA VAL A 131 9.52 -3.73 1.14
C VAL A 131 10.64 -4.77 1.18
N LYS A 132 11.66 -4.57 2.01
CA LYS A 132 12.78 -5.52 2.18
C LYS A 132 12.30 -6.88 2.65
N MET A 133 11.38 -6.91 3.63
CA MET A 133 10.82 -8.15 4.18
C MET A 133 9.97 -8.92 3.15
N THR A 134 9.23 -8.21 2.30
CA THR A 134 8.35 -8.83 1.30
C THR A 134 9.04 -9.13 -0.03
N ALA A 135 10.24 -8.61 -0.26
CA ALA A 135 10.95 -8.71 -1.54
C ALA A 135 11.23 -10.15 -1.98
N SER A 136 11.59 -11.05 -1.05
CA SER A 136 11.84 -12.46 -1.37
C SER A 136 10.56 -13.19 -1.80
N GLY A 137 9.44 -12.93 -1.10
CA GLY A 137 8.13 -13.47 -1.44
C GLY A 137 7.65 -12.94 -2.81
N ASN A 138 7.79 -11.65 -3.05
CA ASN A 138 7.45 -11.04 -4.34
C ASN A 138 8.25 -11.65 -5.48
N ARG A 139 9.57 -11.85 -5.28
CA ARG A 139 10.43 -12.50 -6.28
C ARG A 139 10.00 -13.93 -6.56
N GLY A 140 9.62 -14.71 -5.54
CA GLY A 140 9.11 -16.07 -5.70
C GLY A 140 7.81 -16.12 -6.52
N LEU A 141 7.02 -15.05 -6.52
CA LEU A 141 5.82 -14.88 -7.34
C LEU A 141 6.10 -14.22 -8.70
N GLY A 142 7.37 -13.97 -9.04
CA GLY A 142 7.79 -13.34 -10.28
C GLY A 142 7.55 -11.82 -10.33
N PHE A 143 7.34 -11.16 -9.19
CA PHE A 143 7.22 -9.70 -9.09
C PHE A 143 8.56 -9.04 -8.77
N GLY A 144 8.75 -7.84 -9.27
CA GLY A 144 9.82 -6.95 -8.82
C GLY A 144 9.57 -6.40 -7.42
N PRO A 145 10.50 -5.60 -6.88
CA PRO A 145 10.39 -5.06 -5.52
C PRO A 145 9.39 -3.91 -5.38
N ALA A 146 9.02 -3.24 -6.46
CA ALA A 146 8.18 -2.04 -6.44
C ALA A 146 6.83 -2.31 -7.13
N ASN A 147 5.82 -2.67 -6.32
CA ASN A 147 4.48 -2.99 -6.79
C ASN A 147 3.45 -2.11 -6.10
N ILE A 148 2.62 -1.43 -6.88
CA ILE A 148 1.50 -0.62 -6.41
C ILE A 148 0.22 -1.44 -6.63
N SER A 149 -0.52 -1.72 -5.56
CA SER A 149 -1.82 -2.36 -5.68
C SER A 149 -2.88 -1.34 -6.11
N ALA A 150 -3.48 -1.53 -7.28
CA ALA A 150 -4.55 -0.66 -7.74
C ALA A 150 -5.79 -0.71 -6.82
N ASN A 151 -5.98 -1.83 -6.09
CA ASN A 151 -7.12 -1.99 -5.19
C ASN A 151 -7.02 -1.15 -3.90
N THR A 152 -5.85 -0.57 -3.59
CA THR A 152 -5.67 0.32 -2.43
C THR A 152 -5.93 1.79 -2.78
N LEU A 153 -6.05 2.09 -4.05
CA LEU A 153 -6.28 3.43 -4.56
C LEU A 153 -7.77 3.68 -4.83
N PRO A 154 -8.25 4.93 -4.75
CA PRO A 154 -9.63 5.27 -5.05
C PRO A 154 -9.95 5.21 -6.55
N VAL A 155 -8.95 4.98 -7.39
CA VAL A 155 -9.02 4.99 -8.87
C VAL A 155 -8.46 3.70 -9.45
N GLY A 156 -8.80 3.40 -10.69
CA GLY A 156 -8.31 2.22 -11.40
C GLY A 156 -6.83 2.33 -11.83
N SER A 157 -6.22 1.18 -12.13
CA SER A 157 -4.82 1.11 -12.62
C SER A 157 -4.58 1.96 -13.88
N GLU A 158 -5.56 2.03 -14.78
CA GLU A 158 -5.44 2.78 -16.04
C GLU A 158 -5.30 4.28 -15.79
N GLU A 159 -6.05 4.82 -14.83
CA GLU A 159 -5.98 6.24 -14.47
C GLU A 159 -4.62 6.59 -13.83
N VAL A 160 -4.11 5.71 -12.97
CA VAL A 160 -2.79 5.89 -12.35
C VAL A 160 -1.69 5.87 -13.42
N ILE A 161 -1.74 4.94 -14.37
CA ILE A 161 -0.80 4.86 -15.49
C ILE A 161 -0.90 6.11 -16.37
N ALA A 162 -2.12 6.56 -16.69
CA ALA A 162 -2.32 7.78 -17.45
C ALA A 162 -1.74 9.00 -16.71
N ALA A 163 -1.85 9.05 -15.38
CA ALA A 163 -1.22 10.10 -14.58
C ALA A 163 0.31 10.03 -14.64
N MET A 164 0.91 8.83 -14.56
CA MET A 164 2.35 8.64 -14.69
C MET A 164 2.85 9.06 -16.08
N LEU A 165 2.15 8.67 -17.15
CA LEU A 165 2.50 9.03 -18.53
C LEU A 165 2.36 10.53 -18.81
N ARG A 166 1.51 11.27 -18.10
CA ARG A 166 1.47 12.74 -18.20
C ARG A 166 2.75 13.39 -17.74
N HIS A 167 3.40 12.87 -16.68
CA HIS A 167 4.66 13.37 -16.15
C HIS A 167 5.87 12.83 -16.91
N GLN A 168 5.77 11.59 -17.42
CA GLN A 168 6.84 10.92 -18.15
C GLN A 168 6.29 10.16 -19.37
N PRO A 169 6.04 10.86 -20.50
CA PRO A 169 5.41 10.28 -21.69
C PRO A 169 6.21 9.15 -22.35
N GLN A 170 7.52 9.10 -22.08
CA GLN A 170 8.44 8.13 -22.70
C GLN A 170 8.49 6.79 -21.98
N LEU A 171 7.77 6.62 -20.85
CA LEU A 171 7.76 5.37 -20.12
C LEU A 171 7.09 4.25 -20.94
N ALA A 172 7.81 3.15 -21.10
CA ALA A 172 7.26 1.94 -21.72
C ALA A 172 6.22 1.30 -20.79
N VAL A 173 5.07 0.91 -21.36
CA VAL A 173 4.01 0.20 -20.61
C VAL A 173 3.87 -1.20 -21.18
N TYR A 174 4.12 -2.21 -20.36
CA TYR A 174 4.01 -3.62 -20.70
C TYR A 174 2.72 -4.20 -20.10
N ARG A 175 2.03 -5.02 -20.88
CA ARG A 175 0.80 -5.72 -20.49
C ARG A 175 1.01 -7.22 -20.43
#